data_c6648f46bc5435e1c1e6ea9a0b3f8b9c
#
_entry.id   c6648f46bc5435e1c1e6ea9a0b3f8b9c
#
_cell.length_a   1.000
_cell.length_b   1.000
_cell.length_c   1.000
_cell.angle_alpha   90.00
_cell.angle_beta   90.00
_cell.angle_gamma   90.00
#
_symmetry.space_group_name_H-M   'P 1'
#
loop_
_entity.id
_entity.type
_entity.pdbx_description
1 polymer ?
#
loop_
_entity_poly.entity_id
_entity_poly.type
_entity_poly.pdbx_seq_one_letter_code
_entity_poly.pdbx_strand_id
1 'polypeptide(L)'
;MDVGMPPPSSVAVVRVCNGISRRETFTSSDGSFSFLLGDRASDMVADASEDAQGNAPNPQVFRSNPTAFGQTNSQSAIADCELRADLAGYTSSSIRLDPSMNNSNVGVIILHSRTKKADGMVTAASLEVPAKARKEFEKGGEALEKGNLAEAEKELRKAIDLYPKFAEAWLRLGDLEQQRKNAEGASQDYQEAINADPKFPLPYLRMAFLCAVAHDWEQTLKLTERLISLDPVSFSLAYYYNAVAEFNLKHMAKAEGSALRAETLDKAHSEPRVELLLASIYNAKEAYSSAADHYRAYLKLVPAGPLTERVKTDLAKTEELAKSQPPAPMPVSK
;
A
#
# COMPACT_ATOMS: atom_id res chain seq x y z
N MET A 1 1.12 -1.72 8.68
CA MET A 1 0.37 -1.49 7.45
C MET A 1 0.43 -2.77 6.67
N ASP A 2 -0.72 -3.37 6.45
CA ASP A 2 -0.82 -4.72 5.89
C ASP A 2 -0.48 -4.78 4.38
N VAL A 3 -0.05 -3.68 3.77
CA VAL A 3 0.14 -3.52 2.33
C VAL A 3 1.48 -2.90 1.90
N GLY A 4 2.51 -2.92 2.74
CA GLY A 4 3.86 -2.51 2.34
C GLY A 4 4.08 -1.02 2.07
N MET A 5 3.20 -0.16 2.58
CA MET A 5 3.41 1.30 2.55
C MET A 5 4.37 1.75 3.65
N PRO A 6 5.19 2.77 3.41
CA PRO A 6 5.92 3.43 4.48
C PRO A 6 4.94 4.06 5.48
N PRO A 7 5.31 4.19 6.75
CA PRO A 7 4.47 4.83 7.74
C PRO A 7 4.25 6.32 7.40
N PRO A 8 3.09 6.90 7.80
CA PRO A 8 2.73 8.29 7.46
C PRO A 8 3.64 9.34 8.12
N SER A 9 4.41 8.95 9.10
CA SER A 9 5.38 9.78 9.82
C SER A 9 6.55 8.92 10.27
N SER A 10 7.66 9.53 10.68
CA SER A 10 8.76 8.78 11.27
C SER A 10 8.28 8.01 12.49
N VAL A 11 8.62 6.73 12.55
CA VAL A 11 8.17 5.80 13.59
C VAL A 11 9.34 5.46 14.48
N ALA A 12 9.15 5.51 15.79
CA ALA A 12 10.17 5.07 16.73
C ALA A 12 10.30 3.55 16.68
N VAL A 13 11.54 3.06 16.47
CA VAL A 13 11.88 1.65 16.61
C VAL A 13 12.40 1.42 18.02
N VAL A 14 11.73 0.54 18.74
CA VAL A 14 11.96 0.30 20.17
C VAL A 14 12.41 -1.14 20.37
N ARG A 15 13.47 -1.32 21.11
CA ARG A 15 13.91 -2.62 21.61
C ARG A 15 13.32 -2.85 23.00
N VAL A 16 12.74 -4.01 23.21
CA VAL A 16 12.18 -4.45 24.49
C VAL A 16 12.95 -5.69 24.96
N CYS A 17 13.64 -5.56 26.09
CA CYS A 17 14.37 -6.66 26.72
C CYS A 17 13.88 -6.81 28.16
N ASN A 18 13.41 -7.98 28.55
CA ASN A 18 12.92 -8.23 29.91
C ASN A 18 11.90 -7.19 30.40
N GLY A 19 11.01 -6.73 29.52
CA GLY A 19 9.99 -5.74 29.83
C GLY A 19 10.47 -4.27 29.84
N ILE A 20 11.76 -4.02 29.66
CA ILE A 20 12.34 -2.68 29.59
C ILE A 20 12.42 -2.26 28.12
N SER A 21 11.77 -1.14 27.80
CA SER A 21 11.74 -0.57 26.47
C SER A 21 12.84 0.48 26.29
N ARG A 22 13.59 0.40 25.21
CA ARG A 22 14.60 1.40 24.81
C ARG A 22 14.38 1.78 23.35
N ARG A 23 14.33 3.08 23.07
CA ARG A 23 14.29 3.60 21.71
C ARG A 23 15.65 3.45 21.06
N GLU A 24 15.72 2.80 19.91
CA GLU A 24 16.98 2.58 19.17
C GLU A 24 17.15 3.58 18.03
N THR A 25 16.09 3.84 17.26
CA THR A 25 16.13 4.74 16.09
C THR A 25 14.74 5.18 15.69
N PHE A 26 14.66 6.01 14.65
CA PHE A 26 13.44 6.33 13.94
C PHE A 26 13.53 5.84 12.48
N THR A 27 12.39 5.57 11.87
CA THR A 27 12.34 5.27 10.45
C THR A 27 12.57 6.53 9.62
N SER A 28 13.20 6.36 8.47
CA SER A 28 13.22 7.35 7.38
C SER A 28 11.83 7.46 6.71
N SER A 29 11.71 8.40 5.77
CA SER A 29 10.45 8.66 5.05
C SER A 29 9.94 7.48 4.21
N ASP A 30 10.81 6.56 3.82
CA ASP A 30 10.49 5.32 3.12
C ASP A 30 10.18 4.15 4.06
N GLY A 31 10.22 4.37 5.38
CA GLY A 31 10.00 3.36 6.41
C GLY A 31 11.23 2.49 6.71
N SER A 32 12.38 2.74 6.07
CA SER A 32 13.61 2.03 6.40
C SER A 32 14.21 2.52 7.73
N PHE A 33 14.92 1.63 8.43
CA PHE A 33 15.62 1.96 9.66
C PHE A 33 16.91 1.15 9.79
N SER A 34 17.90 1.73 10.45
CA SER A 34 19.13 1.05 10.82
C SER A 34 19.59 1.50 12.21
N PHE A 35 20.21 0.62 12.97
CA PHE A 35 20.81 0.90 14.26
C PHE A 35 21.91 -0.11 14.59
N LEU A 36 22.81 0.24 15.52
CA LEU A 36 23.88 -0.64 15.95
C LEU A 36 23.49 -1.31 17.29
N LEU A 37 23.50 -2.64 17.30
CA LEU A 37 23.30 -3.43 18.51
C LEU A 37 24.61 -3.49 19.31
N GLY A 38 24.60 -2.96 20.52
CA GLY A 38 25.72 -3.13 21.45
C GLY A 38 26.57 -1.90 21.74
N ASP A 39 26.31 -0.76 21.16
CA ASP A 39 27.06 0.46 21.45
C ASP A 39 26.52 1.19 22.67
N ARG A 40 27.31 1.25 23.74
CA ARG A 40 26.99 2.04 24.96
C ARG A 40 27.24 3.54 24.79
N ALA A 41 27.66 3.98 23.61
CA ALA A 41 28.11 5.36 23.39
C ALA A 41 27.00 6.37 23.11
N SER A 42 25.73 5.96 23.03
CA SER A 42 24.61 6.88 22.71
C SER A 42 23.84 7.39 23.91
N ASP A 43 24.35 7.27 25.14
CA ASP A 43 23.70 7.83 26.34
C ASP A 43 23.91 9.34 26.50
N MET A 44 24.53 10.02 25.52
CA MET A 44 24.71 11.46 25.50
C MET A 44 24.14 12.12 24.24
N VAL A 45 22.86 11.95 23.99
CA VAL A 45 22.12 12.98 23.27
C VAL A 45 21.24 13.66 24.31
N ALA A 46 21.77 14.70 24.89
CA ALA A 46 21.04 15.61 25.73
C ALA A 46 19.85 16.15 24.96
N ASP A 47 18.71 16.14 25.62
CA ASP A 47 17.54 16.92 25.31
C ASP A 47 17.96 18.39 25.03
N ALA A 48 17.92 18.79 23.78
CA ALA A 48 18.15 20.17 23.39
C ALA A 48 16.82 20.91 23.38
N SER A 49 16.24 21.10 24.55
CA SER A 49 15.32 22.19 24.80
C SER A 49 16.14 23.40 25.26
N GLU A 50 16.00 24.47 24.49
CA GLU A 50 16.55 25.81 24.60
C GLU A 50 16.75 26.31 26.03
N ASP A 51 17.97 26.78 26.32
CA ASP A 51 18.11 28.09 26.99
C ASP A 51 19.49 28.65 26.71
N ALA A 52 19.47 29.88 26.15
CA ALA A 52 20.62 30.68 25.86
C ALA A 52 21.25 31.24 27.14
N GLN A 53 22.54 31.16 27.25
CA GLN A 53 23.49 32.19 27.66
C GLN A 53 24.75 31.67 28.37
N GLY A 54 25.86 31.85 27.74
CA GLY A 54 27.07 32.36 28.37
C GLY A 54 28.05 31.38 29.01
N ASN A 55 29.21 31.33 28.42
CA ASN A 55 30.53 30.98 28.98
C ASN A 55 31.09 29.58 28.70
N ALA A 56 32.04 29.58 27.77
CA ALA A 56 32.99 28.51 27.60
C ALA A 56 34.02 28.47 28.75
N PRO A 57 34.44 27.29 29.21
CA PRO A 57 35.82 27.04 29.53
C PRO A 57 36.39 25.76 28.86
N ASN A 58 37.49 25.98 28.22
CA ASN A 58 38.74 25.23 27.98
C ASN A 58 38.76 23.69 28.15
N PRO A 59 39.19 22.94 27.11
CA PRO A 59 39.32 21.49 27.17
C PRO A 59 40.65 21.07 27.84
N GLN A 60 40.58 20.48 29.01
CA GLN A 60 41.71 19.73 29.55
C GLN A 60 41.56 18.24 29.31
N VAL A 61 42.57 17.77 28.63
CA VAL A 61 42.89 16.38 28.28
C VAL A 61 43.04 15.52 29.53
N PHE A 62 42.16 14.55 29.74
CA PHE A 62 42.45 13.41 30.63
C PHE A 62 42.84 12.20 29.81
N ARG A 63 44.15 11.92 29.82
CA ARG A 63 44.71 10.61 29.49
C ARG A 63 44.42 9.69 30.66
N SER A 64 43.65 8.64 30.48
CA SER A 64 43.64 7.51 31.39
C SER A 64 43.88 6.18 30.65
N ASN A 65 44.76 5.42 31.20
CA ASN A 65 45.34 4.15 30.74
C ASN A 65 44.29 3.06 30.37
N PRO A 66 44.55 2.22 29.35
CA PRO A 66 43.74 1.07 29.08
C PRO A 66 44.30 -0.17 29.82
N THR A 67 43.77 -0.49 30.97
CA THR A 67 43.94 -1.81 31.56
C THR A 67 42.65 -2.32 32.16
N ALA A 68 42.27 -3.50 31.71
CA ALA A 68 41.29 -4.42 32.31
C ALA A 68 39.83 -4.01 32.25
N PHE A 69 39.16 -4.20 31.13
CA PHE A 69 37.77 -4.58 31.15
C PHE A 69 37.57 -5.89 30.39
N GLY A 70 37.02 -6.86 31.11
CA GLY A 70 36.70 -8.17 30.59
C GLY A 70 35.79 -8.06 29.36
N GLN A 71 36.03 -8.88 28.38
CA GLN A 71 35.13 -9.17 27.26
C GLN A 71 33.84 -9.77 27.85
N THR A 72 32.86 -8.91 28.17
CA THR A 72 31.51 -9.38 28.34
C THR A 72 30.93 -9.63 26.95
N ASN A 73 30.69 -10.89 26.65
CA ASN A 73 30.06 -11.37 25.43
C ASN A 73 28.86 -10.50 25.08
N SER A 74 28.96 -9.67 24.06
CA SER A 74 27.86 -8.85 23.53
C SER A 74 26.66 -9.69 23.06
N GLN A 75 26.88 -10.99 22.86
CA GLN A 75 25.85 -11.96 22.45
C GLN A 75 24.82 -12.29 23.54
N SER A 76 25.15 -12.16 24.83
CA SER A 76 24.19 -12.42 25.92
C SER A 76 23.28 -11.23 26.21
N ALA A 77 23.61 -10.02 25.73
CA ALA A 77 22.87 -8.81 26.02
C ALA A 77 21.58 -8.63 25.18
N ILE A 78 21.40 -9.44 24.14
CA ILE A 78 20.24 -9.39 23.23
C ILE A 78 19.37 -10.65 23.27
N ALA A 79 19.76 -11.66 24.07
CA ALA A 79 18.93 -12.81 24.32
C ALA A 79 17.59 -12.36 24.94
N ASP A 80 16.47 -12.83 24.39
CA ASP A 80 15.10 -12.45 24.81
C ASP A 80 14.70 -10.98 24.56
N CYS A 81 15.38 -10.29 23.65
CA CYS A 81 14.97 -8.98 23.19
C CYS A 81 14.09 -9.08 21.94
N GLU A 82 13.17 -8.14 21.80
CA GLU A 82 12.37 -7.98 20.58
C GLU A 82 12.39 -6.53 20.10
N LEU A 83 12.29 -6.34 18.80
CA LEU A 83 12.07 -5.04 18.18
C LEU A 83 10.59 -4.83 17.94
N ARG A 84 10.13 -3.64 18.23
CA ARG A 84 8.77 -3.16 17.95
C ARG A 84 8.84 -1.78 17.34
N ALA A 85 7.80 -1.40 16.63
CA ALA A 85 7.60 -0.03 16.18
C ALA A 85 6.55 0.64 17.08
N ASP A 86 6.80 1.86 17.51
CA ASP A 86 5.88 2.63 18.35
C ASP A 86 5.34 3.82 17.54
N LEU A 87 4.05 3.75 17.25
CA LEU A 87 3.29 4.79 16.58
C LEU A 87 1.90 4.89 17.20
N ALA A 88 1.50 6.09 17.59
CA ALA A 88 0.18 6.33 18.19
C ALA A 88 -0.94 5.85 17.24
N GLY A 89 -1.88 5.07 17.76
CA GLY A 89 -2.99 4.51 16.98
C GLY A 89 -2.68 3.20 16.25
N TYR A 90 -1.46 2.65 16.40
CA TYR A 90 -1.07 1.39 15.77
C TYR A 90 -0.60 0.36 16.81
N THR A 91 -0.69 -0.92 16.46
CA THR A 91 0.03 -2.02 17.10
C THR A 91 1.10 -2.51 16.13
N SER A 92 2.26 -2.89 16.62
CA SER A 92 3.31 -3.44 15.77
C SER A 92 3.42 -4.95 15.93
N SER A 93 3.80 -5.64 14.86
CA SER A 93 4.42 -6.96 15.00
C SER A 93 5.74 -6.82 15.75
N SER A 94 6.18 -7.87 16.44
CA SER A 94 7.50 -7.88 17.08
C SER A 94 8.43 -8.81 16.31
N ILE A 95 9.72 -8.45 16.26
CA ILE A 95 10.79 -9.27 15.73
C ILE A 95 11.69 -9.67 16.90
N ARG A 96 11.77 -10.97 17.18
CA ARG A 96 12.69 -11.47 18.20
C ARG A 96 14.13 -11.35 17.70
N LEU A 97 15.01 -10.79 18.52
CA LEU A 97 16.41 -10.70 18.21
C LEU A 97 17.09 -12.02 18.60
N ASP A 98 17.74 -12.68 17.65
CA ASP A 98 18.51 -13.89 17.89
C ASP A 98 20.00 -13.52 17.98
N PRO A 99 20.71 -13.93 19.03
CA PRO A 99 22.14 -13.70 19.17
C PRO A 99 22.98 -14.29 18.03
N SER A 100 22.44 -15.26 17.30
CA SER A 100 23.10 -15.87 16.13
C SER A 100 22.89 -15.08 14.84
N MET A 101 22.06 -14.04 14.84
CA MET A 101 21.86 -13.15 13.69
C MET A 101 23.16 -12.39 13.39
N ASN A 102 24.01 -13.04 12.65
CA ASN A 102 25.22 -12.46 12.08
C ASN A 102 24.82 -11.68 10.84
N ASN A 103 24.34 -10.47 11.02
CA ASN A 103 24.21 -9.49 9.95
C ASN A 103 22.83 -8.93 9.60
N SER A 104 22.77 -7.66 9.67
CA SER A 104 22.26 -6.60 8.80
C SER A 104 20.79 -6.60 8.38
N ASN A 105 20.01 -7.64 8.38
CA ASN A 105 18.59 -7.54 8.02
C ASN A 105 17.72 -8.25 9.07
N VAL A 106 17.11 -7.47 9.94
CA VAL A 106 16.22 -7.99 11.00
C VAL A 106 14.80 -8.28 10.49
N GLY A 107 14.49 -7.99 9.23
CA GLY A 107 13.18 -8.23 8.65
C GLY A 107 12.28 -6.98 8.65
N VAL A 108 10.98 -7.20 8.57
CA VAL A 108 9.97 -6.14 8.41
C VAL A 108 9.07 -6.10 9.65
N ILE A 109 8.96 -4.93 10.27
CA ILE A 109 7.99 -4.68 11.34
C ILE A 109 6.70 -4.18 10.71
N ILE A 110 5.61 -4.91 10.88
CA ILE A 110 4.30 -4.55 10.34
C ILE A 110 3.52 -3.76 11.40
N LEU A 111 3.00 -2.61 11.01
CA LEU A 111 2.11 -1.80 11.81
C LEU A 111 0.66 -2.10 11.46
N HIS A 112 -0.11 -2.53 12.46
CA HIS A 112 -1.55 -2.75 12.34
C HIS A 112 -2.28 -1.59 13.00
N SER A 113 -3.21 -0.96 12.30
CA SER A 113 -4.04 0.09 12.91
C SER A 113 -4.86 -0.49 14.07
N ARG A 114 -4.88 0.20 15.21
CA ARG A 114 -5.69 -0.18 16.39
C ARG A 114 -7.19 0.01 16.19
N THR A 115 -7.58 0.76 15.20
CA THR A 115 -8.99 0.85 14.83
C THR A 115 -9.41 -0.51 14.27
N LYS A 116 -10.00 -1.34 15.10
CA LYS A 116 -10.78 -2.49 14.63
C LYS A 116 -11.83 -1.92 13.70
N LYS A 117 -11.81 -2.31 12.47
CA LYS A 117 -12.71 -1.91 11.39
C LYS A 117 -12.39 -0.55 10.77
N ALA A 118 -11.77 -0.62 9.67
CA ALA A 118 -12.15 -0.07 8.39
C ALA A 118 -10.97 -0.24 7.45
N ASP A 119 -11.22 -0.69 6.26
CA ASP A 119 -10.42 -0.42 5.07
C ASP A 119 -10.33 1.10 4.83
N GLY A 120 -9.99 1.87 5.86
CA GLY A 120 -9.97 3.32 5.89
C GLY A 120 -8.55 3.83 5.97
N MET A 121 -8.01 4.26 4.85
CA MET A 121 -6.84 5.12 4.83
C MET A 121 -7.19 6.37 5.63
N VAL A 122 -6.55 6.56 6.80
CA VAL A 122 -6.76 7.74 7.64
C VAL A 122 -6.08 8.92 6.96
N THR A 123 -6.85 9.85 6.41
CA THR A 123 -6.34 11.09 5.87
C THR A 123 -6.21 12.14 6.97
N ALA A 124 -5.43 13.21 6.74
CA ALA A 124 -5.37 14.32 7.69
C ALA A 124 -6.76 14.94 7.93
N ALA A 125 -7.62 14.95 6.89
CA ALA A 125 -9.00 15.44 6.98
C ALA A 125 -9.88 14.58 7.90
N SER A 126 -9.61 13.27 8.01
CA SER A 126 -10.37 12.37 8.89
C SER A 126 -10.10 12.65 10.38
N LEU A 127 -8.99 13.29 10.72
CA LEU A 127 -8.69 13.68 12.11
C LEU A 127 -9.54 14.88 12.59
N GLU A 128 -10.03 15.70 11.66
CA GLU A 128 -10.86 16.87 11.95
C GLU A 128 -12.35 16.53 12.14
N VAL A 129 -12.74 15.26 11.87
CA VAL A 129 -14.14 14.82 11.96
C VAL A 129 -14.66 14.92 13.41
N PRO A 130 -15.75 15.69 13.65
CA PRO A 130 -16.35 15.80 14.97
C PRO A 130 -16.79 14.44 15.52
N ALA A 131 -16.62 14.23 16.84
CA ALA A 131 -16.97 12.96 17.50
C ALA A 131 -18.42 12.51 17.25
N LYS A 132 -19.35 13.46 17.12
CA LYS A 132 -20.76 13.15 16.79
C LYS A 132 -20.88 12.56 15.38
N ALA A 133 -20.25 13.18 14.38
CA ALA A 133 -20.29 12.69 13.00
C ALA A 133 -19.63 11.30 12.90
N ARG A 134 -18.48 11.10 13.59
CA ARG A 134 -17.80 9.80 13.65
C ARG A 134 -18.70 8.72 14.24
N LYS A 135 -19.42 9.02 15.32
CA LYS A 135 -20.36 8.06 15.93
C LYS A 135 -21.46 7.62 14.99
N GLU A 136 -22.04 8.56 14.21
CA GLU A 136 -23.07 8.19 13.22
C GLU A 136 -22.47 7.40 12.05
N PHE A 137 -21.26 7.73 11.61
CA PHE A 137 -20.52 6.94 10.62
C PHE A 137 -20.26 5.50 11.09
N GLU A 138 -19.84 5.31 12.35
CA GLU A 138 -19.65 3.98 12.95
C GLU A 138 -20.94 3.16 12.97
N LYS A 139 -22.08 3.79 13.34
CA LYS A 139 -23.40 3.13 13.26
C LYS A 139 -23.77 2.72 11.83
N GLY A 140 -23.47 3.60 10.86
CA GLY A 140 -23.64 3.28 9.44
C GLY A 140 -22.82 2.04 9.05
N GLY A 141 -21.56 1.96 9.48
CA GLY A 141 -20.70 0.80 9.28
C GLY A 141 -21.28 -0.48 9.89
N GLU A 142 -21.76 -0.41 11.16
CA GLU A 142 -22.40 -1.55 11.82
C GLU A 142 -23.69 -2.01 11.10
N ALA A 143 -24.45 -1.07 10.56
CA ALA A 143 -25.65 -1.39 9.79
C ALA A 143 -25.29 -2.11 8.46
N LEU A 144 -24.21 -1.70 7.79
CA LEU A 144 -23.69 -2.39 6.59
C LEU A 144 -23.29 -3.83 6.90
N GLU A 145 -22.60 -4.06 8.00
CA GLU A 145 -22.20 -5.43 8.42
C GLU A 145 -23.38 -6.33 8.71
N LYS A 146 -24.49 -5.75 9.21
CA LYS A 146 -25.75 -6.47 9.45
C LYS A 146 -26.59 -6.62 8.17
N GLY A 147 -26.12 -6.08 7.03
CA GLY A 147 -26.85 -6.08 5.76
C GLY A 147 -28.05 -5.11 5.72
N ASN A 148 -28.18 -4.22 6.72
CA ASN A 148 -29.26 -3.26 6.78
C ASN A 148 -28.91 -1.98 6.00
N LEU A 149 -29.05 -2.04 4.67
CA LEU A 149 -28.65 -0.95 3.78
C LEU A 149 -29.42 0.35 4.01
N ALA A 150 -30.70 0.27 4.41
CA ALA A 150 -31.52 1.45 4.65
C ALA A 150 -31.09 2.20 5.91
N GLU A 151 -30.78 1.49 6.98
CA GLU A 151 -30.28 2.10 8.22
C GLU A 151 -28.85 2.62 8.01
N ALA A 152 -28.02 1.89 7.26
CA ALA A 152 -26.68 2.35 6.92
C ALA A 152 -26.70 3.69 6.19
N GLU A 153 -27.54 3.82 5.15
CA GLU A 153 -27.70 5.08 4.41
C GLU A 153 -28.12 6.22 5.35
N LYS A 154 -29.14 5.98 6.16
CA LYS A 154 -29.65 6.98 7.10
C LYS A 154 -28.57 7.50 8.06
N GLU A 155 -27.77 6.58 8.63
CA GLU A 155 -26.74 6.97 9.59
C GLU A 155 -25.54 7.64 8.91
N LEU A 156 -25.16 7.20 7.69
CA LEU A 156 -24.13 7.84 6.89
C LEU A 156 -24.54 9.27 6.47
N ARG A 157 -25.80 9.48 6.06
CA ARG A 157 -26.32 10.83 5.75
C ARG A 157 -26.30 11.73 6.98
N LYS A 158 -26.67 11.24 8.17
CA LYS A 158 -26.53 11.99 9.42
C LYS A 158 -25.08 12.39 9.72
N ALA A 159 -24.14 11.50 9.45
CA ALA A 159 -22.72 11.81 9.62
C ALA A 159 -22.29 12.96 8.71
N ILE A 160 -22.75 12.97 7.46
CA ILE A 160 -22.51 14.02 6.47
C ILE A 160 -23.21 15.31 6.85
N ASP A 161 -24.46 15.27 7.32
CA ASP A 161 -25.20 16.46 7.79
C ASP A 161 -24.45 17.15 8.95
N LEU A 162 -23.81 16.35 9.84
CA LEU A 162 -23.00 16.86 10.94
C LEU A 162 -21.62 17.38 10.49
N TYR A 163 -21.06 16.81 9.42
CA TYR A 163 -19.78 17.19 8.86
C TYR A 163 -19.72 16.94 7.35
N PRO A 164 -20.12 17.92 6.51
CA PRO A 164 -20.19 17.76 5.05
C PRO A 164 -18.86 17.40 4.37
N LYS A 165 -17.72 17.67 5.01
CA LYS A 165 -16.38 17.29 4.52
C LYS A 165 -15.94 15.89 4.94
N PHE A 166 -16.87 15.02 5.34
CA PHE A 166 -16.56 13.65 5.73
C PHE A 166 -16.40 12.75 4.51
N ALA A 167 -15.22 12.77 3.89
CA ALA A 167 -14.94 12.05 2.65
C ALA A 167 -15.23 10.54 2.73
N GLU A 168 -14.91 9.90 3.86
CA GLU A 168 -15.17 8.46 4.06
C GLU A 168 -16.67 8.15 4.13
N ALA A 169 -17.48 9.06 4.66
CA ALA A 169 -18.94 8.86 4.70
C ALA A 169 -19.54 8.95 3.29
N TRP A 170 -19.10 9.91 2.49
CA TRP A 170 -19.44 10.00 1.08
C TRP A 170 -19.01 8.76 0.29
N LEU A 171 -17.76 8.28 0.48
CA LEU A 171 -17.29 7.05 -0.14
C LEU A 171 -18.21 5.86 0.19
N ARG A 172 -18.59 5.70 1.47
CA ARG A 172 -19.48 4.60 1.89
C ARG A 172 -20.86 4.71 1.31
N LEU A 173 -21.41 5.90 1.12
CA LEU A 173 -22.67 6.09 0.39
C LEU A 173 -22.53 5.66 -1.06
N GLY A 174 -21.46 6.06 -1.73
CA GLY A 174 -21.18 5.64 -3.10
C GLY A 174 -21.05 4.11 -3.23
N ASP A 175 -20.36 3.46 -2.30
CA ASP A 175 -20.27 1.98 -2.25
C ASP A 175 -21.67 1.35 -2.07
N LEU A 176 -22.54 1.95 -1.27
CA LEU A 176 -23.93 1.50 -1.06
C LEU A 176 -24.76 1.67 -2.34
N GLU A 177 -24.66 2.81 -3.03
CA GLU A 177 -25.33 3.04 -4.30
C GLU A 177 -24.84 2.06 -5.38
N GLN A 178 -23.54 1.75 -5.38
CA GLN A 178 -22.99 0.72 -6.28
C GLN A 178 -23.56 -0.68 -5.99
N GLN A 179 -23.74 -1.06 -4.73
CA GLN A 179 -24.43 -2.32 -4.36
C GLN A 179 -25.87 -2.36 -4.87
N ARG A 180 -26.56 -1.22 -4.89
CA ARG A 180 -27.90 -1.06 -5.46
C ARG A 180 -27.90 -1.04 -6.98
N LYS A 181 -26.74 -1.11 -7.62
CA LYS A 181 -26.55 -0.95 -9.07
C LYS A 181 -26.94 0.43 -9.60
N ASN A 182 -26.94 1.44 -8.74
CA ASN A 182 -27.15 2.84 -9.09
C ASN A 182 -25.79 3.50 -9.38
N ALA A 183 -25.29 3.32 -10.60
CA ALA A 183 -23.99 3.85 -10.99
C ALA A 183 -23.94 5.39 -10.99
N GLU A 184 -25.06 6.05 -11.28
CA GLU A 184 -25.15 7.52 -11.27
C GLU A 184 -25.04 8.06 -9.84
N GLY A 185 -25.84 7.54 -8.90
CA GLY A 185 -25.74 7.90 -7.49
C GLY A 185 -24.35 7.62 -6.91
N ALA A 186 -23.78 6.45 -7.22
CA ALA A 186 -22.44 6.11 -6.79
C ALA A 186 -21.39 7.10 -7.31
N SER A 187 -21.49 7.51 -8.58
CA SER A 187 -20.57 8.49 -9.18
C SER A 187 -20.69 9.86 -8.50
N GLN A 188 -21.90 10.30 -8.19
CA GLN A 188 -22.14 11.56 -7.46
C GLN A 188 -21.52 11.52 -6.07
N ASP A 189 -21.78 10.47 -5.29
CA ASP A 189 -21.25 10.33 -3.93
C ASP A 189 -19.71 10.21 -3.91
N TYR A 190 -19.11 9.49 -4.87
CA TYR A 190 -17.66 9.45 -4.99
C TYR A 190 -17.06 10.80 -5.39
N GLN A 191 -17.76 11.58 -6.23
CA GLN A 191 -17.33 12.94 -6.55
C GLN A 191 -17.38 13.84 -5.32
N GLU A 192 -18.40 13.73 -4.49
CA GLU A 192 -18.48 14.48 -3.23
C GLU A 192 -17.37 14.04 -2.25
N ALA A 193 -17.01 12.76 -2.23
CA ALA A 193 -15.86 12.29 -1.46
C ALA A 193 -14.54 12.94 -1.93
N ILE A 194 -14.34 13.08 -3.25
CA ILE A 194 -13.18 13.77 -3.83
C ILE A 194 -13.20 15.27 -3.50
N ASN A 195 -14.38 15.90 -3.56
CA ASN A 195 -14.54 17.31 -3.21
C ASN A 195 -14.24 17.57 -1.74
N ALA A 196 -14.64 16.64 -0.86
CA ALA A 196 -14.41 16.71 0.58
C ALA A 196 -12.92 16.52 0.93
N ASP A 197 -12.24 15.58 0.29
CA ASP A 197 -10.78 15.38 0.42
C ASP A 197 -10.13 14.98 -0.92
N PRO A 198 -9.56 15.94 -1.67
CA PRO A 198 -8.88 15.66 -2.94
C PRO A 198 -7.61 14.81 -2.85
N LYS A 199 -7.15 14.49 -1.64
CA LYS A 199 -6.00 13.62 -1.39
C LYS A 199 -6.42 12.21 -0.97
N PHE A 200 -7.69 11.94 -0.83
CA PHE A 200 -8.21 10.62 -0.49
C PHE A 200 -8.22 9.71 -1.73
N PRO A 201 -7.39 8.65 -1.80
CA PRO A 201 -7.20 7.88 -3.03
C PRO A 201 -8.39 7.00 -3.42
N LEU A 202 -9.09 6.40 -2.43
CA LEU A 202 -10.11 5.38 -2.70
C LEU A 202 -11.26 5.85 -3.60
N PRO A 203 -11.83 7.07 -3.47
CA PRO A 203 -12.88 7.53 -4.37
C PRO A 203 -12.44 7.58 -5.84
N TYR A 204 -11.17 7.93 -6.11
CA TYR A 204 -10.63 7.90 -7.48
C TYR A 204 -10.62 6.48 -8.05
N LEU A 205 -10.26 5.47 -7.24
CA LEU A 205 -10.29 4.07 -7.67
C LEU A 205 -11.72 3.62 -7.99
N ARG A 206 -12.69 3.97 -7.12
CA ARG A 206 -14.10 3.64 -7.33
C ARG A 206 -14.67 4.28 -8.59
N MET A 207 -14.40 5.56 -8.79
CA MET A 207 -14.80 6.25 -10.02
C MET A 207 -14.13 5.68 -11.26
N ALA A 208 -12.82 5.39 -11.21
CA ALA A 208 -12.11 4.78 -12.33
C ALA A 208 -12.73 3.43 -12.72
N PHE A 209 -13.15 2.62 -11.76
CA PHE A 209 -13.90 1.39 -12.01
C PHE A 209 -15.23 1.68 -12.74
N LEU A 210 -16.03 2.63 -12.28
CA LEU A 210 -17.31 2.98 -12.93
C LEU A 210 -17.10 3.48 -14.36
N CYS A 211 -16.12 4.36 -14.58
CA CYS A 211 -15.76 4.85 -15.91
C CYS A 211 -15.27 3.72 -16.83
N ALA A 212 -14.45 2.78 -16.31
CA ALA A 212 -13.99 1.63 -17.08
C ALA A 212 -15.16 0.70 -17.50
N VAL A 213 -16.14 0.49 -16.62
CA VAL A 213 -17.37 -0.27 -16.93
C VAL A 213 -18.22 0.46 -17.96
N ALA A 214 -18.25 1.78 -17.92
CA ALA A 214 -18.94 2.62 -18.92
C ALA A 214 -18.15 2.81 -20.23
N HIS A 215 -16.94 2.25 -20.33
CA HIS A 215 -16.02 2.41 -21.46
C HIS A 215 -15.57 3.87 -21.71
N ASP A 216 -15.63 4.71 -20.69
CA ASP A 216 -15.06 6.07 -20.72
C ASP A 216 -13.56 5.99 -20.38
N TRP A 217 -12.76 5.70 -21.40
CA TRP A 217 -11.33 5.41 -21.25
C TRP A 217 -10.52 6.66 -20.90
N GLU A 218 -10.88 7.82 -21.42
CA GLU A 218 -10.23 9.10 -21.14
C GLU A 218 -10.42 9.49 -19.67
N GLN A 219 -11.64 9.34 -19.14
CA GLN A 219 -11.91 9.65 -17.75
C GLN A 219 -11.28 8.60 -16.83
N THR A 220 -11.29 7.32 -17.22
CA THR A 220 -10.60 6.26 -16.50
C THR A 220 -9.11 6.57 -16.37
N LEU A 221 -8.45 6.97 -17.48
CA LEU A 221 -7.05 7.33 -17.49
C LEU A 221 -6.76 8.49 -16.55
N LYS A 222 -7.51 9.59 -16.65
CA LYS A 222 -7.35 10.77 -15.80
C LYS A 222 -7.48 10.45 -14.30
N LEU A 223 -8.45 9.64 -13.93
CA LEU A 223 -8.69 9.24 -12.53
C LEU A 223 -7.58 8.34 -12.00
N THR A 224 -7.13 7.37 -12.81
CA THR A 224 -6.04 6.47 -12.43
C THR A 224 -4.69 7.18 -12.37
N GLU A 225 -4.38 8.09 -13.27
CA GLU A 225 -3.18 8.94 -13.20
C GLU A 225 -3.18 9.78 -11.92
N ARG A 226 -4.33 10.37 -11.57
CA ARG A 226 -4.46 11.11 -10.31
C ARG A 226 -4.24 10.20 -9.10
N LEU A 227 -4.87 9.03 -9.07
CA LEU A 227 -4.70 8.05 -8.00
C LEU A 227 -3.24 7.61 -7.86
N ILE A 228 -2.57 7.26 -8.97
CA ILE A 228 -1.16 6.86 -9.00
C ILE A 228 -0.26 8.00 -8.50
N SER A 229 -0.58 9.26 -8.82
CA SER A 229 0.16 10.40 -8.31
C SER A 229 0.03 10.61 -6.80
N LEU A 230 -1.11 10.21 -6.22
CA LEU A 230 -1.36 10.27 -4.78
C LEU A 230 -0.68 9.11 -4.03
N ASP A 231 -0.74 7.93 -4.61
CA ASP A 231 -0.20 6.71 -4.03
C ASP A 231 0.29 5.73 -5.12
N PRO A 232 1.59 5.76 -5.43
CA PRO A 232 2.17 4.99 -6.53
C PRO A 232 2.43 3.50 -6.19
N VAL A 233 2.14 3.04 -4.97
CA VAL A 233 2.57 1.69 -4.55
C VAL A 233 1.46 0.82 -3.95
N SER A 234 0.38 1.42 -3.44
CA SER A 234 -0.63 0.66 -2.69
C SER A 234 -1.74 0.07 -3.55
N PHE A 235 -1.96 0.59 -4.74
CA PHE A 235 -3.11 0.23 -5.58
C PHE A 235 -2.68 -0.42 -6.88
N SER A 236 -2.47 -1.74 -6.89
CA SER A 236 -2.25 -2.52 -8.12
C SER A 236 -3.41 -2.34 -9.12
N LEU A 237 -4.66 -2.27 -8.62
CA LEU A 237 -5.85 -2.01 -9.43
C LEU A 237 -5.83 -0.64 -10.15
N ALA A 238 -5.16 0.37 -9.60
CA ALA A 238 -5.00 1.65 -10.29
C ALA A 238 -4.24 1.47 -11.60
N TYR A 239 -3.14 0.74 -11.54
CA TYR A 239 -2.33 0.42 -12.71
C TYR A 239 -3.04 -0.54 -13.66
N TYR A 240 -3.83 -1.48 -13.15
CA TYR A 240 -4.66 -2.35 -13.98
C TYR A 240 -5.67 -1.53 -14.81
N TYR A 241 -6.48 -0.66 -14.17
CA TYR A 241 -7.45 0.17 -14.91
C TYR A 241 -6.78 1.21 -15.81
N ASN A 242 -5.62 1.74 -15.40
CA ASN A 242 -4.80 2.59 -16.26
C ASN A 242 -4.37 1.84 -17.53
N ALA A 243 -3.85 0.63 -17.38
CA ALA A 243 -3.44 -0.22 -18.49
C ALA A 243 -4.62 -0.60 -19.41
N VAL A 244 -5.80 -0.88 -18.84
CA VAL A 244 -7.03 -1.14 -19.60
C VAL A 244 -7.41 0.08 -20.44
N ALA A 245 -7.37 1.28 -19.86
CA ALA A 245 -7.68 2.52 -20.58
C ALA A 245 -6.66 2.78 -21.69
N GLU A 246 -5.35 2.72 -21.40
CA GLU A 246 -4.28 2.92 -22.38
C GLU A 246 -4.35 1.89 -23.54
N PHE A 247 -4.70 0.64 -23.23
CA PHE A 247 -4.89 -0.40 -24.25
C PHE A 247 -6.04 -0.07 -25.21
N ASN A 248 -7.19 0.35 -24.67
CA ASN A 248 -8.35 0.71 -25.47
C ASN A 248 -8.12 2.00 -26.30
N LEU A 249 -7.35 2.94 -25.75
CA LEU A 249 -6.89 4.15 -26.44
C LEU A 249 -5.74 3.87 -27.45
N LYS A 250 -5.31 2.59 -27.59
CA LYS A 250 -4.25 2.16 -28.51
C LYS A 250 -2.83 2.64 -28.13
N HIS A 251 -2.62 3.04 -26.93
CA HIS A 251 -1.31 3.45 -26.40
C HIS A 251 -0.54 2.22 -25.88
N MET A 252 -0.19 1.28 -26.78
CA MET A 252 0.31 -0.06 -26.43
C MET A 252 1.51 -0.07 -25.47
N ALA A 253 2.48 0.83 -25.69
CA ALA A 253 3.68 0.88 -24.83
C ALA A 253 3.37 1.31 -23.37
N LYS A 254 2.45 2.25 -23.21
CA LYS A 254 2.01 2.69 -21.88
C LYS A 254 1.14 1.64 -21.21
N ALA A 255 0.25 0.99 -21.98
CA ALA A 255 -0.58 -0.10 -21.50
C ALA A 255 0.28 -1.24 -20.94
N GLU A 256 1.33 -1.65 -21.65
CA GLU A 256 2.28 -2.66 -21.19
C GLU A 256 2.97 -2.23 -19.89
N GLY A 257 3.52 -1.01 -19.85
CA GLY A 257 4.21 -0.49 -18.66
C GLY A 257 3.30 -0.49 -17.41
N SER A 258 2.06 -0.04 -17.56
CA SER A 258 1.08 -0.03 -16.48
C SER A 258 0.65 -1.44 -16.08
N ALA A 259 0.44 -2.36 -17.04
CA ALA A 259 0.06 -3.74 -16.75
C ALA A 259 1.17 -4.50 -16.00
N LEU A 260 2.44 -4.37 -16.41
CA LEU A 260 3.59 -4.94 -15.71
C LEU A 260 3.76 -4.34 -14.30
N ARG A 261 3.43 -3.08 -14.13
CA ARG A 261 3.45 -2.46 -12.81
C ARG A 261 2.34 -3.01 -11.92
N ALA A 262 1.13 -3.22 -12.46
CA ALA A 262 0.03 -3.87 -11.74
C ALA A 262 0.43 -5.28 -11.27
N GLU A 263 1.01 -6.10 -12.16
CA GLU A 263 1.53 -7.44 -11.87
C GLU A 263 2.57 -7.40 -10.74
N THR A 264 3.55 -6.49 -10.83
CA THR A 264 4.62 -6.35 -9.83
C THR A 264 4.08 -6.00 -8.44
N LEU A 265 3.02 -5.18 -8.36
CA LEU A 265 2.40 -4.75 -7.11
C LEU A 265 1.45 -5.80 -6.54
N ASP A 266 0.83 -6.62 -7.38
CA ASP A 266 -0.09 -7.69 -6.96
C ASP A 266 0.63 -8.99 -6.66
N LYS A 267 1.49 -8.99 -5.65
CA LYS A 267 2.27 -10.17 -5.23
C LYS A 267 1.40 -11.38 -4.84
N ALA A 268 0.17 -11.16 -4.46
CA ALA A 268 -0.78 -12.21 -4.09
C ALA A 268 -1.54 -12.77 -5.29
N HIS A 269 -1.32 -12.23 -6.50
CA HIS A 269 -2.08 -12.56 -7.71
C HIS A 269 -3.60 -12.53 -7.49
N SER A 270 -4.05 -11.53 -6.73
CA SER A 270 -5.46 -11.34 -6.36
C SER A 270 -6.31 -10.88 -7.55
N GLU A 271 -5.66 -10.34 -8.61
CA GLU A 271 -6.29 -9.88 -9.83
C GLU A 271 -5.77 -10.62 -11.08
N PRO A 272 -6.23 -11.85 -11.32
CA PRO A 272 -5.77 -12.64 -12.47
C PRO A 272 -6.02 -12.00 -13.84
N ARG A 273 -6.94 -11.02 -13.93
CA ARG A 273 -7.23 -10.30 -15.19
C ARG A 273 -6.04 -9.50 -15.72
N VAL A 274 -5.05 -9.21 -14.86
CA VAL A 274 -3.77 -8.59 -15.28
C VAL A 274 -3.07 -9.47 -16.31
N GLU A 275 -3.05 -10.79 -16.08
CA GLU A 275 -2.47 -11.76 -17.03
C GLU A 275 -3.20 -11.75 -18.37
N LEU A 276 -4.54 -11.69 -18.36
CA LEU A 276 -5.31 -11.59 -19.61
C LEU A 276 -5.06 -10.30 -20.36
N LEU A 277 -4.87 -9.20 -19.64
CA LEU A 277 -4.56 -7.91 -20.25
C LEU A 277 -3.17 -7.94 -20.88
N LEU A 278 -2.16 -8.46 -20.18
CA LEU A 278 -0.80 -8.63 -20.71
C LEU A 278 -0.81 -9.54 -21.95
N ALA A 279 -1.51 -10.66 -21.91
CA ALA A 279 -1.68 -11.54 -23.06
C ALA A 279 -2.30 -10.80 -24.26
N SER A 280 -3.32 -9.96 -24.02
CA SER A 280 -3.96 -9.16 -25.06
C SER A 280 -3.04 -8.09 -25.64
N ILE A 281 -2.27 -7.43 -24.79
CA ILE A 281 -1.27 -6.42 -25.19
C ILE A 281 -0.17 -7.07 -26.04
N TYR A 282 0.37 -8.21 -25.60
CA TYR A 282 1.41 -8.93 -26.35
C TYR A 282 0.90 -9.50 -27.68
N ASN A 283 -0.34 -9.99 -27.70
CA ASN A 283 -0.97 -10.38 -28.97
C ASN A 283 -1.10 -9.20 -29.95
N ALA A 284 -1.52 -8.03 -29.46
CA ALA A 284 -1.63 -6.82 -30.28
C ALA A 284 -0.25 -6.31 -30.79
N LYS A 285 0.83 -6.66 -30.08
CA LYS A 285 2.22 -6.39 -30.45
C LYS A 285 2.85 -7.52 -31.29
N GLU A 286 2.09 -8.56 -31.61
CA GLU A 286 2.55 -9.77 -32.32
C GLU A 286 3.65 -10.54 -31.56
N ALA A 287 3.81 -10.31 -30.25
CA ALA A 287 4.73 -11.02 -29.36
C ALA A 287 4.06 -12.30 -28.83
N TYR A 288 3.73 -13.22 -29.74
CA TYR A 288 2.86 -14.36 -29.46
C TYR A 288 3.41 -15.32 -28.39
N SER A 289 4.73 -15.49 -28.30
CA SER A 289 5.33 -16.32 -27.24
C SER A 289 5.01 -15.76 -25.84
N SER A 290 5.25 -14.45 -25.65
CA SER A 290 4.93 -13.78 -24.39
C SER A 290 3.43 -13.80 -24.08
N ALA A 291 2.59 -13.59 -25.10
CA ALA A 291 1.14 -13.69 -24.95
C ALA A 291 0.70 -15.08 -24.47
N ALA A 292 1.26 -16.14 -25.05
CA ALA A 292 0.98 -17.51 -24.63
C ALA A 292 1.39 -17.79 -23.19
N ASP A 293 2.52 -17.23 -22.74
CA ASP A 293 2.99 -17.38 -21.35
C ASP A 293 2.00 -16.76 -20.35
N HIS A 294 1.48 -15.57 -20.65
CA HIS A 294 0.48 -14.92 -19.79
C HIS A 294 -0.88 -15.63 -19.81
N TYR A 295 -1.31 -16.20 -20.94
CA TYR A 295 -2.52 -17.07 -20.96
C TYR A 295 -2.32 -18.31 -20.06
N ARG A 296 -1.15 -18.94 -20.10
CA ARG A 296 -0.84 -20.08 -19.22
C ARG A 296 -0.82 -19.65 -17.76
N ALA A 297 -0.24 -18.48 -17.45
CA ALA A 297 -0.26 -17.92 -16.09
C ALA A 297 -1.69 -17.71 -15.58
N TYR A 298 -2.56 -17.12 -16.41
CA TYR A 298 -3.98 -16.98 -16.06
C TYR A 298 -4.64 -18.33 -15.76
N LEU A 299 -4.46 -19.32 -16.65
CA LEU A 299 -5.07 -20.65 -16.48
C LEU A 299 -4.56 -21.40 -15.24
N LYS A 300 -3.34 -21.13 -14.81
CA LYS A 300 -2.78 -21.63 -13.55
C LYS A 300 -3.46 -21.00 -12.33
N LEU A 301 -3.74 -19.68 -12.39
CA LEU A 301 -4.42 -18.95 -11.31
C LEU A 301 -5.92 -19.26 -11.27
N VAL A 302 -6.55 -19.44 -12.43
CA VAL A 302 -7.98 -19.66 -12.60
C VAL A 302 -8.21 -20.92 -13.44
N PRO A 303 -8.03 -22.12 -12.86
CA PRO A 303 -8.15 -23.39 -13.60
C PRO A 303 -9.58 -23.69 -14.05
N ALA A 304 -10.58 -23.13 -13.36
CA ALA A 304 -12.00 -23.23 -13.71
C ALA A 304 -12.71 -21.88 -13.48
N GLY A 305 -13.44 -21.43 -14.48
CA GLY A 305 -14.16 -20.16 -14.41
C GLY A 305 -14.85 -19.82 -15.74
N PRO A 306 -15.64 -18.76 -15.79
CA PRO A 306 -16.45 -18.41 -16.96
C PRO A 306 -15.62 -18.08 -18.22
N LEU A 307 -14.36 -17.66 -18.07
CA LEU A 307 -13.46 -17.33 -19.17
C LEU A 307 -12.49 -18.46 -19.53
N THR A 308 -12.37 -19.51 -18.72
CA THR A 308 -11.33 -20.53 -18.87
C THR A 308 -11.33 -21.19 -20.24
N GLU A 309 -12.49 -21.60 -20.79
CA GLU A 309 -12.56 -22.25 -22.10
C GLU A 309 -12.22 -21.30 -23.25
N ARG A 310 -12.62 -20.04 -23.14
CA ARG A 310 -12.22 -19.00 -24.10
C ARG A 310 -10.70 -18.79 -24.07
N VAL A 311 -10.12 -18.68 -22.89
CA VAL A 311 -8.67 -18.48 -22.73
C VAL A 311 -7.87 -19.67 -23.26
N LYS A 312 -8.33 -20.91 -23.08
CA LYS A 312 -7.72 -22.09 -23.69
C LYS A 312 -7.73 -22.03 -25.23
N THR A 313 -8.85 -21.57 -25.79
CA THR A 313 -8.96 -21.38 -27.26
C THR A 313 -8.02 -20.29 -27.76
N ASP A 314 -7.96 -19.16 -27.05
CA ASP A 314 -7.09 -18.05 -27.41
C ASP A 314 -5.61 -18.43 -27.24
N LEU A 315 -5.24 -19.21 -26.23
CA LEU A 315 -3.91 -19.78 -26.04
C LEU A 315 -3.51 -20.66 -27.22
N ALA A 316 -4.37 -21.63 -27.62
CA ALA A 316 -4.07 -22.53 -28.73
C ALA A 316 -3.81 -21.76 -30.05
N LYS A 317 -4.63 -20.76 -30.35
CA LYS A 317 -4.43 -19.90 -31.53
C LYS A 317 -3.12 -19.11 -31.45
N THR A 318 -2.82 -18.56 -30.27
CA THR A 318 -1.60 -17.78 -30.05
C THR A 318 -0.35 -18.65 -30.18
N GLU A 319 -0.38 -19.89 -29.69
CA GLU A 319 0.71 -20.87 -29.86
C GLU A 319 0.93 -21.25 -31.34
N GLU A 320 -0.13 -21.33 -32.13
CA GLU A 320 -0.05 -21.60 -33.57
C GLU A 320 0.61 -20.42 -34.30
N LEU A 321 0.23 -19.19 -33.97
CA LEU A 321 0.86 -17.99 -34.48
C LEU A 321 2.34 -17.87 -34.08
N ALA A 322 2.67 -18.20 -32.83
CA ALA A 322 4.04 -18.21 -32.35
C ALA A 322 4.95 -19.19 -33.16
N LYS A 323 4.41 -20.35 -33.53
CA LYS A 323 5.15 -21.34 -34.35
C LYS A 323 5.37 -20.89 -35.79
N SER A 324 4.48 -20.07 -36.32
CA SER A 324 4.54 -19.54 -37.69
C SER A 324 5.45 -18.30 -37.82
N GLN A 325 5.85 -17.68 -36.75
CA GLN A 325 6.78 -16.56 -36.77
C GLN A 325 8.22 -17.02 -37.05
N PRO A 326 8.96 -16.33 -37.95
CA PRO A 326 10.39 -16.55 -38.07
C PRO A 326 11.11 -16.24 -36.76
N PRO A 327 12.18 -16.97 -36.43
CA PRO A 327 12.94 -16.70 -35.20
C PRO A 327 13.41 -15.24 -35.18
N ALA A 328 13.25 -14.58 -34.03
CA ALA A 328 13.72 -13.21 -33.84
C ALA A 328 15.21 -13.09 -34.25
N PRO A 329 15.62 -12.03 -34.94
CA PRO A 329 17.03 -11.84 -35.30
C PRO A 329 17.84 -11.80 -34.02
N MET A 330 18.89 -12.65 -33.95
CA MET A 330 19.80 -12.70 -32.79
C MET A 330 20.37 -11.29 -32.54
N PRO A 331 20.46 -10.85 -31.26
CA PRO A 331 21.09 -9.58 -30.96
C PRO A 331 22.52 -9.62 -31.49
N VAL A 332 22.83 -8.71 -32.42
CA VAL A 332 24.19 -8.52 -32.93
C VAL A 332 25.03 -8.04 -31.72
N SER A 333 25.88 -8.93 -31.21
CA SER A 333 26.87 -8.58 -30.19
C SER A 333 27.76 -7.46 -30.74
N LYS A 334 27.66 -6.29 -30.14
CA LYS A 334 28.61 -5.19 -30.36
C LYS A 334 29.77 -5.30 -29.40
#